data_769b1b4eaa06670152c4078359a09088
#
_entry.id   769b1b4eaa06670152c4078359a09088
#
_cell.length_a   1.000
_cell.length_b   1.000
_cell.length_c   1.000
_cell.angle_alpha   90.00
_cell.angle_beta   90.00
_cell.angle_gamma   90.00
#
_symmetry.space_group_name_H-M   'P 1'
#
loop_
_entity.id
_entity.type
_entity.pdbx_description
1 polymer ?
#
loop_
_entity_poly.entity_id
_entity_poly.type
_entity_poly.pdbx_seq_one_letter_code
_entity_poly.pdbx_strand_id
1 'polypeptide(L)'
;MKAKVKMYAELIGNNKIYDLNGHKITKLNQLPFTSINYGTCTLPEGRMVIKALLEGSINGVGEHHLTPIFPCGIFQCMKGVNRKEGEPNYDLFKLALESTSQRIYPNYVNVDWSVNAGYDPNNPRTYTATMGCRTYNGYDINGLGQMKDGRGNLAPVTIIMPTLAMEAKEMLEGKEFTKEELVNKFMKVLDKKIHEAKDMLLERFEKMCSQSPKAASFMWLNGTMFGYNEKEGPISALRHGTLAAGQLGLAETLNILIGKDQTTEEGMALAKEIEGLFKKRCAEFKKEYSLNFGVYYTPAENLCYTAFKKFKNKYGDIEGVTYYIKKDENGNEIRKDKEYFTNSIHVPVYKEMSPFDKIDIESQLTSFSNAGCITYVELPSGTKNNIEGLETIVNYAMDKDIPYFAINVPIDECHDCGYTDEMGDTCPECGSHNVQHLRRVTGR
;
A
#
# COMPACT_ATOMS: atom_id res chain seq x y z
N MET A 1 11.63 -25.54 16.25
CA MET A 1 10.92 -24.32 15.81
C MET A 1 11.54 -23.74 14.54
N LYS A 2 12.85 -23.41 14.50
CA LYS A 2 13.54 -22.90 13.28
C LYS A 2 13.27 -23.72 12.02
N ALA A 3 13.36 -25.06 12.10
CA ALA A 3 13.10 -25.95 10.95
C ALA A 3 11.65 -25.86 10.42
N LYS A 4 10.65 -25.72 11.30
CA LYS A 4 9.25 -25.57 10.90
C LYS A 4 8.98 -24.23 10.26
N VAL A 5 9.54 -23.12 10.78
CA VAL A 5 9.40 -21.78 10.19
C VAL A 5 10.06 -21.75 8.80
N LYS A 6 11.26 -22.34 8.65
CA LYS A 6 11.94 -22.48 7.37
C LYS A 6 11.09 -23.29 6.37
N MET A 7 10.53 -24.41 6.81
CA MET A 7 9.66 -25.25 5.99
C MET A 7 8.39 -24.49 5.51
N TYR A 8 7.76 -23.69 6.39
CA TYR A 8 6.60 -22.87 6.00
C TYR A 8 6.99 -21.77 5.01
N ALA A 9 8.13 -21.10 5.20
CA ALA A 9 8.62 -20.11 4.26
C ALA A 9 8.91 -20.73 2.88
N GLU A 10 9.55 -21.89 2.84
CA GLU A 10 9.83 -22.63 1.60
C GLU A 10 8.54 -23.13 0.91
N LEU A 11 7.55 -23.61 1.66
CA LEU A 11 6.27 -24.07 1.11
C LEU A 11 5.47 -22.92 0.48
N ILE A 12 5.47 -21.75 1.11
CA ILE A 12 4.79 -20.56 0.60
C ILE A 12 5.57 -19.98 -0.60
N GLY A 13 6.90 -19.88 -0.51
CA GLY A 13 7.75 -19.32 -1.57
C GLY A 13 7.73 -20.15 -2.86
N ASN A 14 7.54 -21.46 -2.78
CA ASN A 14 7.46 -22.34 -3.97
C ASN A 14 6.08 -22.38 -4.64
N ASN A 15 5.19 -21.44 -4.37
CA ASN A 15 3.83 -21.38 -4.93
C ASN A 15 3.01 -22.68 -4.73
N LYS A 16 3.39 -23.51 -3.78
CA LYS A 16 2.69 -24.75 -3.44
C LYS A 16 1.86 -24.52 -2.20
N ILE A 17 0.59 -24.20 -2.40
CA ILE A 17 -0.36 -24.08 -1.29
C ILE A 17 -0.90 -25.47 -0.98
N TYR A 18 -0.75 -25.87 0.27
CA TYR A 18 -1.31 -27.08 0.81
C TYR A 18 -2.37 -26.71 1.85
N ASP A 19 -3.43 -27.51 1.95
CA ASP A 19 -4.36 -27.40 3.07
C ASP A 19 -3.67 -27.84 4.39
N LEU A 20 -4.36 -27.66 5.50
CA LEU A 20 -3.84 -28.04 6.83
C LEU A 20 -3.53 -29.54 6.97
N ASN A 21 -3.99 -30.37 6.04
CA ASN A 21 -3.72 -31.81 5.96
C ASN A 21 -2.61 -32.17 4.96
N GLY A 22 -1.96 -31.18 4.35
CA GLY A 22 -0.89 -31.38 3.40
C GLY A 22 -1.34 -31.69 1.94
N HIS A 23 -2.63 -31.48 1.61
CA HIS A 23 -3.12 -31.69 0.26
C HIS A 23 -2.86 -30.45 -0.61
N LYS A 24 -2.33 -30.68 -1.81
CA LYS A 24 -2.10 -29.62 -2.77
C LYS A 24 -3.42 -29.00 -3.24
N ILE A 25 -3.59 -27.69 -3.00
CA ILE A 25 -4.77 -26.95 -3.49
C ILE A 25 -4.58 -26.63 -4.97
N THR A 26 -5.06 -27.52 -5.85
CA THR A 26 -4.89 -27.40 -7.31
C THR A 26 -5.98 -26.59 -8.00
N LYS A 27 -7.05 -26.20 -7.30
CA LYS A 27 -8.23 -25.56 -7.90
C LYS A 27 -8.35 -24.05 -7.70
N LEU A 28 -7.42 -23.41 -6.97
CA LEU A 28 -7.39 -21.97 -6.85
C LEU A 28 -6.45 -21.41 -7.92
N ASN A 29 -7.01 -20.75 -8.93
CA ASN A 29 -6.25 -20.05 -9.97
C ASN A 29 -5.51 -18.80 -9.45
N GLN A 30 -5.58 -18.49 -8.16
CA GLN A 30 -4.93 -17.37 -7.52
C GLN A 30 -4.21 -17.82 -6.25
N LEU A 31 -2.98 -17.36 -6.09
CA LEU A 31 -2.25 -17.47 -4.83
C LEU A 31 -2.86 -16.47 -3.83
N PRO A 32 -3.23 -16.89 -2.60
CA PRO A 32 -3.63 -15.94 -1.58
C PRO A 32 -2.45 -15.04 -1.25
N PHE A 33 -2.66 -13.73 -1.31
CA PHE A 33 -1.70 -12.74 -0.85
C PHE A 33 -1.62 -12.80 0.67
N THR A 34 -0.52 -13.30 1.19
CA THR A 34 -0.30 -13.42 2.63
C THR A 34 0.73 -12.41 3.10
N SER A 35 0.55 -11.91 4.32
CA SER A 35 1.54 -11.05 4.99
C SER A 35 1.66 -11.43 6.46
N ILE A 36 2.82 -11.16 7.04
CA ILE A 36 3.10 -11.40 8.45
C ILE A 36 3.62 -10.09 9.04
N ASN A 37 2.92 -9.57 10.07
CA ASN A 37 3.37 -8.43 10.86
C ASN A 37 4.15 -8.93 12.07
N TYR A 38 5.36 -8.41 12.30
CA TYR A 38 6.24 -8.79 13.39
C TYR A 38 7.22 -7.65 13.72
N GLY A 39 7.96 -7.76 14.82
CA GLY A 39 9.01 -6.81 15.21
C GLY A 39 8.92 -6.31 16.65
N THR A 40 7.73 -6.29 17.25
CA THR A 40 7.50 -5.65 18.56
C THR A 40 7.57 -6.59 19.76
N CYS A 41 7.47 -7.91 19.58
CA CYS A 41 7.53 -8.86 20.70
C CYS A 41 8.93 -8.92 21.31
N THR A 42 9.05 -8.56 22.59
CA THR A 42 10.32 -8.54 23.34
C THR A 42 10.57 -9.80 24.17
N LEU A 43 9.61 -10.72 24.22
CA LEU A 43 9.77 -12.01 24.89
C LEU A 43 10.81 -12.87 24.14
N PRO A 44 11.66 -13.65 24.84
CA PRO A 44 12.71 -14.46 24.21
C PRO A 44 12.19 -15.35 23.09
N GLU A 45 11.05 -15.99 23.25
CA GLU A 45 10.40 -16.86 22.25
C GLU A 45 9.95 -16.05 21.03
N GLY A 46 9.35 -14.87 21.24
CA GLY A 46 8.90 -13.97 20.17
C GLY A 46 10.08 -13.42 19.38
N ARG A 47 11.14 -12.97 20.05
CA ARG A 47 12.40 -12.53 19.41
C ARG A 47 13.02 -13.64 18.56
N MET A 48 13.03 -14.88 19.07
CA MET A 48 13.52 -16.05 18.32
C MET A 48 12.70 -16.29 17.04
N VAL A 49 11.36 -16.13 17.10
CA VAL A 49 10.50 -16.25 15.91
C VAL A 49 10.78 -15.14 14.91
N ILE A 50 10.87 -13.88 15.37
CA ILE A 50 11.19 -12.73 14.51
C ILE A 50 12.54 -12.95 13.81
N LYS A 51 13.57 -13.33 14.57
CA LYS A 51 14.90 -13.62 14.03
C LYS A 51 14.86 -14.72 12.98
N ALA A 52 14.15 -15.82 13.24
CA ALA A 52 14.01 -16.94 12.32
C ALA A 52 13.28 -16.56 11.02
N LEU A 53 12.28 -15.67 11.08
CA LEU A 53 11.60 -15.13 9.89
C LEU A 53 12.57 -14.30 9.03
N LEU A 54 13.34 -13.41 9.66
CA LEU A 54 14.30 -12.55 8.96
C LEU A 54 15.46 -13.35 8.37
N GLU A 55 16.08 -14.25 9.14
CA GLU A 55 17.15 -15.14 8.64
C GLU A 55 16.64 -16.05 7.51
N GLY A 56 15.40 -16.53 7.62
CA GLY A 56 14.76 -17.32 6.56
C GLY A 56 14.51 -16.51 5.29
N SER A 57 14.13 -15.22 5.43
CA SER A 57 14.01 -14.31 4.29
C SER A 57 15.35 -14.06 3.61
N ILE A 58 16.39 -13.73 4.37
CA ILE A 58 17.76 -13.49 3.86
C ILE A 58 18.29 -14.74 3.14
N ASN A 59 18.07 -15.91 3.73
CA ASN A 59 18.52 -17.17 3.13
C ASN A 59 17.79 -17.52 1.83
N GLY A 60 16.61 -16.93 1.57
CA GLY A 60 15.81 -17.22 0.39
C GLY A 60 15.22 -18.62 0.35
N VAL A 61 14.59 -18.98 -0.77
CA VAL A 61 13.88 -20.25 -0.96
C VAL A 61 14.45 -21.06 -2.11
N GLY A 62 14.37 -22.39 -1.96
CA GLY A 62 14.83 -23.33 -2.96
C GLY A 62 16.37 -23.50 -3.00
N GLU A 63 16.85 -24.23 -4.01
CA GLU A 63 18.26 -24.54 -4.19
C GLU A 63 19.09 -23.29 -4.55
N HIS A 64 18.48 -22.34 -5.26
CA HIS A 64 19.13 -21.11 -5.71
C HIS A 64 18.91 -19.91 -4.79
N HIS A 65 18.35 -20.11 -3.59
CA HIS A 65 18.18 -19.05 -2.59
C HIS A 65 17.40 -17.83 -3.12
N LEU A 66 16.37 -18.04 -3.95
CA LEU A 66 15.59 -16.97 -4.56
C LEU A 66 14.75 -16.21 -3.55
N THR A 67 14.39 -14.96 -3.87
CA THR A 67 13.57 -14.12 -3.01
C THR A 67 12.12 -14.63 -2.95
N PRO A 68 11.58 -14.94 -1.75
CA PRO A 68 10.17 -15.31 -1.62
C PRO A 68 9.26 -14.11 -1.86
N ILE A 69 8.28 -14.24 -2.75
CA ILE A 69 7.30 -13.18 -3.00
C ILE A 69 6.28 -13.12 -1.84
N PHE A 70 5.89 -14.26 -1.31
CA PHE A 70 4.97 -14.39 -0.17
C PHE A 70 5.51 -15.37 0.88
N PRO A 71 5.20 -15.13 2.18
CA PRO A 71 4.45 -14.01 2.75
C PRO A 71 5.23 -12.69 2.66
N CYS A 72 4.51 -11.58 2.43
CA CYS A 72 5.12 -10.26 2.59
C CYS A 72 5.52 -10.04 4.04
N GLY A 73 6.80 -9.85 4.32
CA GLY A 73 7.29 -9.47 5.63
C GLY A 73 6.95 -8.01 5.94
N ILE A 74 6.39 -7.74 7.12
CA ILE A 74 6.07 -6.39 7.59
C ILE A 74 6.65 -6.20 8.98
N PHE A 75 7.68 -5.36 9.09
CA PHE A 75 8.33 -5.07 10.36
C PHE A 75 7.65 -3.88 11.06
N GLN A 76 7.13 -4.10 12.26
CA GLN A 76 6.50 -3.08 13.07
C GLN A 76 7.55 -2.26 13.81
N CYS A 77 7.72 -1.00 13.42
CA CYS A 77 8.60 -0.03 14.07
C CYS A 77 7.85 0.65 15.23
N MET A 78 8.44 0.60 16.43
CA MET A 78 7.87 1.16 17.64
C MET A 78 8.95 1.80 18.49
N LYS A 79 8.73 3.05 18.92
CA LYS A 79 9.64 3.78 19.83
C LYS A 79 9.77 3.04 21.16
N GLY A 80 10.99 2.98 21.68
CA GLY A 80 11.30 2.27 22.93
C GLY A 80 11.40 0.74 22.77
N VAL A 81 11.19 0.21 21.57
CA VAL A 81 11.22 -1.23 21.30
C VAL A 81 12.32 -1.62 20.31
N ASN A 82 12.40 -0.94 19.15
CA ASN A 82 13.31 -1.40 18.09
C ASN A 82 13.90 -0.32 17.18
N ARG A 83 13.64 0.97 17.44
CA ARG A 83 14.06 2.04 16.53
C ARG A 83 15.45 2.62 16.80
N LYS A 84 15.98 2.45 18.01
CA LYS A 84 17.24 3.05 18.45
C LYS A 84 18.14 2.04 19.14
N GLU A 85 19.44 2.29 19.06
CA GLU A 85 20.43 1.53 19.81
C GLU A 85 20.10 1.50 21.30
N GLY A 86 20.25 0.32 21.92
CA GLY A 86 19.91 0.07 23.31
C GLY A 86 18.44 -0.33 23.55
N GLU A 87 17.55 -0.23 22.56
CA GLU A 87 16.18 -0.75 22.65
C GLU A 87 16.15 -2.28 22.50
N PRO A 88 15.17 -2.97 23.14
CA PRO A 88 15.17 -4.44 23.25
C PRO A 88 15.30 -5.22 21.93
N ASN A 89 14.72 -4.73 20.85
CA ASN A 89 14.68 -5.37 19.54
C ASN A 89 15.44 -4.58 18.45
N TYR A 90 16.35 -3.69 18.82
CA TYR A 90 17.14 -2.92 17.85
C TYR A 90 18.00 -3.82 16.96
N ASP A 91 18.58 -4.87 17.51
CA ASP A 91 19.33 -5.89 16.73
C ASP A 91 18.46 -6.58 15.67
N LEU A 92 17.17 -6.81 15.97
CA LEU A 92 16.21 -7.37 15.01
C LEU A 92 15.81 -6.35 13.95
N PHE A 93 15.77 -5.06 14.29
CA PHE A 93 15.58 -4.01 13.30
C PHE A 93 16.76 -3.92 12.33
N LYS A 94 18.00 -3.99 12.82
CA LYS A 94 19.19 -4.06 11.95
C LYS A 94 19.14 -5.27 11.02
N LEU A 95 18.74 -6.43 11.53
CA LEU A 95 18.55 -7.64 10.71
C LEU A 95 17.41 -7.50 9.68
N ALA A 96 16.35 -6.74 10.02
CA ALA A 96 15.27 -6.42 9.09
C ALA A 96 15.76 -5.52 7.94
N LEU A 97 16.60 -4.52 8.23
CA LEU A 97 17.23 -3.67 7.21
C LEU A 97 18.15 -4.48 6.29
N GLU A 98 18.92 -5.40 6.85
CA GLU A 98 19.74 -6.35 6.08
C GLU A 98 18.87 -7.20 5.15
N SER A 99 17.77 -7.77 5.65
CA SER A 99 16.82 -8.51 4.84
C SER A 99 16.24 -7.66 3.70
N THR A 100 15.79 -6.42 4.00
CA THR A 100 15.24 -5.51 2.98
C THR A 100 16.26 -5.18 1.89
N SER A 101 17.53 -5.00 2.26
CA SER A 101 18.60 -4.68 1.32
C SER A 101 18.86 -5.78 0.30
N GLN A 102 18.57 -7.03 0.66
CA GLN A 102 18.86 -8.23 -0.14
C GLN A 102 17.61 -8.87 -0.76
N ARG A 103 16.40 -8.62 -0.18
CA ARG A 103 15.19 -9.40 -0.48
C ARG A 103 13.94 -8.55 -0.67
N ILE A 104 14.05 -7.21 -0.74
CA ILE A 104 12.92 -6.26 -0.86
C ILE A 104 12.03 -6.22 0.41
N TYR A 105 12.02 -7.25 1.21
CA TYR A 105 11.23 -7.40 2.44
C TYR A 105 12.14 -7.51 3.67
N PRO A 106 11.63 -7.07 4.86
CA PRO A 106 10.28 -6.58 5.15
C PRO A 106 10.05 -5.13 4.70
N ASN A 107 8.76 -4.76 4.58
CA ASN A 107 8.33 -3.37 4.65
C ASN A 107 8.22 -2.93 6.11
N TYR A 108 8.06 -1.62 6.36
CA TYR A 108 8.05 -1.05 7.70
C TYR A 108 6.72 -0.39 8.01
N VAL A 109 6.11 -0.72 9.15
CA VAL A 109 4.87 -0.11 9.61
C VAL A 109 5.14 0.69 10.89
N ASN A 110 4.59 1.88 10.97
CA ASN A 110 4.73 2.78 12.11
C ASN A 110 3.65 2.49 13.16
N VAL A 111 4.01 1.85 14.26
CA VAL A 111 3.06 1.62 15.36
C VAL A 111 2.66 2.94 16.02
N ASP A 112 3.59 3.89 16.10
CA ASP A 112 3.41 5.21 16.72
C ASP A 112 2.74 6.24 15.80
N TRP A 113 2.20 5.82 14.67
CA TRP A 113 1.52 6.71 13.72
C TRP A 113 0.38 7.49 14.39
N SER A 114 0.34 8.81 14.16
CA SER A 114 -0.55 9.73 14.89
C SER A 114 -2.04 9.40 14.76
N VAL A 115 -2.48 8.87 13.61
CA VAL A 115 -3.88 8.45 13.41
C VAL A 115 -4.23 7.21 14.25
N ASN A 116 -3.24 6.45 14.70
CA ASN A 116 -3.39 5.30 15.61
C ASN A 116 -2.99 5.63 17.06
N ALA A 117 -2.87 6.88 17.44
CA ALA A 117 -2.35 7.32 18.76
C ALA A 117 -3.10 6.75 19.97
N GLY A 118 -4.32 6.25 19.79
CA GLY A 118 -5.10 5.59 20.85
C GLY A 118 -4.83 4.09 21.04
N TYR A 119 -3.76 3.53 20.43
CA TYR A 119 -3.40 2.13 20.66
C TYR A 119 -2.95 1.89 22.11
N ASP A 120 -3.14 0.67 22.61
CA ASP A 120 -2.68 0.24 23.93
C ASP A 120 -1.27 -0.39 23.82
N PRO A 121 -0.21 0.21 24.40
CA PRO A 121 1.14 -0.35 24.35
C PRO A 121 1.28 -1.76 24.95
N ASN A 122 0.34 -2.16 25.79
CA ASN A 122 0.31 -3.49 26.40
C ASN A 122 -0.54 -4.52 25.64
N ASN A 123 -1.20 -4.09 24.56
CA ASN A 123 -2.07 -4.94 23.75
C ASN A 123 -1.70 -4.89 22.26
N PRO A 124 -0.86 -5.82 21.77
CA PRO A 124 -0.42 -5.86 20.38
C PRO A 124 -1.55 -5.92 19.35
N ARG A 125 -2.76 -6.35 19.75
CA ARG A 125 -3.94 -6.39 18.88
C ARG A 125 -4.45 -4.99 18.48
N THR A 126 -3.95 -3.94 19.14
CA THR A 126 -4.30 -2.54 18.86
C THR A 126 -3.24 -1.82 18.01
N TYR A 127 -2.10 -2.46 17.75
CA TYR A 127 -1.01 -1.88 16.98
C TYR A 127 -1.40 -1.71 15.52
N THR A 128 -0.84 -0.70 14.86
CA THR A 128 -0.95 -0.59 13.41
C THR A 128 -0.37 -1.84 12.77
N ALA A 129 -1.18 -2.51 11.98
CA ALA A 129 -0.82 -3.68 11.22
C ALA A 129 -1.44 -3.58 9.83
N THR A 130 -0.64 -3.84 8.80
CA THR A 130 -1.11 -3.78 7.42
C THR A 130 -1.43 -5.16 6.89
N MET A 131 -2.34 -5.20 5.93
CA MET A 131 -2.69 -6.41 5.17
C MET A 131 -2.24 -6.22 3.72
N GLY A 132 -1.48 -7.18 3.21
CA GLY A 132 -1.02 -7.17 1.82
C GLY A 132 -0.27 -5.88 1.46
N CYS A 133 -0.80 -5.12 0.49
CA CYS A 133 -0.10 -3.99 -0.10
C CYS A 133 -0.08 -2.74 0.78
N ARG A 134 -1.20 -2.35 1.42
CA ARG A 134 -1.30 -1.11 2.21
C ARG A 134 -2.51 -1.01 3.13
N THR A 135 -3.42 -1.97 3.10
CA THR A 135 -4.68 -1.94 3.88
C THR A 135 -4.40 -2.06 5.36
N TYR A 136 -5.04 -1.21 6.16
CA TYR A 136 -5.07 -1.34 7.63
C TYR A 136 -6.46 -0.98 8.18
N ASN A 137 -6.72 -1.41 9.42
CA ASN A 137 -7.96 -1.16 10.11
C ASN A 137 -7.84 0.06 11.01
N GLY A 138 -8.70 1.06 10.79
CA GLY A 138 -8.87 2.18 11.70
C GLY A 138 -9.64 1.81 12.98
N TYR A 139 -10.03 2.83 13.75
CA TYR A 139 -10.89 2.68 14.92
C TYR A 139 -12.26 2.11 14.53
N ASP A 140 -12.71 1.07 15.24
CA ASP A 140 -14.03 0.47 15.06
C ASP A 140 -15.07 1.10 16.00
N ILE A 141 -16.15 1.66 15.41
CA ILE A 141 -17.25 2.24 16.18
C ILE A 141 -18.27 1.21 16.69
N ASN A 142 -18.14 -0.04 16.24
CA ASN A 142 -19.10 -1.12 16.54
C ASN A 142 -18.66 -2.00 17.73
N GLY A 143 -17.78 -1.47 18.59
CA GLY A 143 -17.46 -2.07 19.89
C GLY A 143 -16.06 -2.69 20.02
N LEU A 144 -15.31 -2.88 18.92
CA LEU A 144 -13.93 -3.38 19.00
C LEU A 144 -12.88 -2.27 19.24
N GLY A 145 -13.26 -0.99 19.05
CA GLY A 145 -12.37 0.14 19.31
C GLY A 145 -11.08 0.08 18.48
N GLN A 146 -9.93 0.07 19.15
CA GLN A 146 -8.62 0.00 18.51
C GLN A 146 -8.21 -1.39 18.03
N MET A 147 -8.95 -2.45 18.34
CA MET A 147 -8.58 -3.80 17.92
C MET A 147 -8.55 -3.96 16.40
N LYS A 148 -7.47 -4.54 15.90
CA LYS A 148 -7.23 -4.72 14.45
C LYS A 148 -7.54 -6.12 13.95
N ASP A 149 -7.53 -7.11 14.83
CA ASP A 149 -7.66 -8.52 14.49
C ASP A 149 -9.04 -8.88 13.91
N GLY A 150 -9.05 -9.82 12.97
CA GLY A 150 -10.26 -10.40 12.38
C GLY A 150 -11.13 -9.42 11.61
N ARG A 151 -10.59 -8.27 11.24
CA ARG A 151 -11.25 -7.18 10.49
C ARG A 151 -10.57 -6.99 9.14
N GLY A 152 -11.20 -6.25 8.24
CA GLY A 152 -10.63 -5.93 6.93
C GLY A 152 -11.41 -4.83 6.21
N ASN A 153 -10.88 -4.36 5.10
CA ASN A 153 -11.63 -3.49 4.20
C ASN A 153 -12.62 -4.33 3.40
N LEU A 154 -13.84 -3.84 3.28
CA LEU A 154 -14.93 -4.48 2.56
C LEU A 154 -15.14 -3.79 1.21
N ALA A 155 -14.83 -4.50 0.13
CA ALA A 155 -15.13 -4.13 -1.25
C ALA A 155 -14.87 -2.65 -1.59
N PRO A 156 -13.61 -2.17 -1.58
CA PRO A 156 -13.30 -0.76 -1.79
C PRO A 156 -13.78 -0.26 -3.15
N VAL A 157 -14.18 1.02 -3.21
CA VAL A 157 -14.56 1.74 -4.43
C VAL A 157 -13.52 2.81 -4.69
N THR A 158 -13.00 2.86 -5.92
CA THR A 158 -11.97 3.83 -6.32
C THR A 158 -12.53 4.83 -7.32
N ILE A 159 -12.39 6.12 -7.00
CA ILE A 159 -12.76 7.24 -7.86
C ILE A 159 -11.58 7.62 -8.74
N ILE A 160 -11.80 7.67 -10.06
CA ILE A 160 -10.79 8.09 -11.05
C ILE A 160 -10.90 9.60 -11.21
N MET A 161 -10.13 10.34 -10.43
CA MET A 161 -10.26 11.79 -10.32
C MET A 161 -9.90 12.57 -11.60
N PRO A 162 -8.89 12.19 -12.43
CA PRO A 162 -8.59 12.92 -13.65
C PRO A 162 -9.79 13.00 -14.61
N THR A 163 -10.59 11.93 -14.69
CA THR A 163 -11.81 11.93 -15.50
C THR A 163 -12.83 12.94 -14.99
N LEU A 164 -13.01 13.03 -13.66
CA LEU A 164 -13.93 14.01 -13.07
C LEU A 164 -13.46 15.45 -13.27
N ALA A 165 -12.14 15.68 -13.27
CA ALA A 165 -11.59 17.01 -13.55
C ALA A 165 -11.89 17.46 -14.99
N MET A 166 -11.79 16.53 -15.95
CA MET A 166 -12.19 16.81 -17.33
C MET A 166 -13.69 17.00 -17.49
N GLU A 167 -14.52 16.19 -16.84
CA GLU A 167 -15.98 16.38 -16.80
C GLU A 167 -16.36 17.73 -16.21
N ALA A 168 -15.70 18.17 -15.14
CA ALA A 168 -15.91 19.51 -14.58
C ALA A 168 -15.54 20.63 -15.58
N LYS A 169 -14.48 20.43 -16.36
CA LYS A 169 -14.05 21.33 -17.42
C LYS A 169 -15.06 21.35 -18.57
N GLU A 170 -15.52 20.21 -19.06
CA GLU A 170 -16.58 20.08 -20.07
C GLU A 170 -17.87 20.82 -19.66
N MET A 171 -18.24 20.77 -18.37
CA MET A 171 -19.40 21.47 -17.84
C MET A 171 -19.27 23.01 -17.82
N LEU A 172 -18.08 23.54 -18.04
CA LEU A 172 -17.78 24.96 -18.14
C LEU A 172 -17.52 25.40 -19.60
N GLU A 173 -17.54 24.48 -20.55
CA GLU A 173 -17.33 24.79 -21.98
C GLU A 173 -18.38 25.81 -22.49
N GLY A 174 -17.91 26.65 -23.41
CA GLY A 174 -18.74 27.75 -23.98
C GLY A 174 -18.75 29.04 -23.15
N LYS A 175 -17.99 29.10 -22.04
CA LYS A 175 -17.76 30.30 -21.24
C LYS A 175 -16.28 30.42 -20.91
N GLU A 176 -15.80 31.66 -20.80
CA GLU A 176 -14.50 31.89 -20.15
C GLU A 176 -14.66 31.58 -18.66
N PHE A 177 -13.70 30.83 -18.09
CA PHE A 177 -13.70 30.49 -16.67
C PHE A 177 -12.28 30.60 -16.08
N THR A 178 -12.22 30.92 -14.82
CA THR A 178 -10.99 31.00 -14.05
C THR A 178 -10.61 29.60 -13.51
N LYS A 179 -9.35 29.45 -13.07
CA LYS A 179 -8.91 28.23 -12.37
C LYS A 179 -9.74 27.96 -11.12
N GLU A 180 -10.07 29.01 -10.37
CA GLU A 180 -10.87 28.90 -9.16
C GLU A 180 -12.29 28.37 -9.47
N GLU A 181 -12.94 28.84 -10.52
CA GLU A 181 -14.25 28.33 -10.96
C GLU A 181 -14.18 26.85 -11.37
N LEU A 182 -13.08 26.43 -12.04
CA LEU A 182 -12.87 25.04 -12.40
C LEU A 182 -12.68 24.17 -11.15
N VAL A 183 -11.85 24.60 -10.20
CA VAL A 183 -11.64 23.90 -8.91
C VAL A 183 -12.96 23.78 -8.16
N ASN A 184 -13.72 24.88 -8.02
CA ASN A 184 -15.03 24.88 -7.35
C ASN A 184 -16.03 23.95 -8.04
N LYS A 185 -16.00 23.87 -9.37
CA LYS A 185 -16.85 22.95 -10.13
C LYS A 185 -16.44 21.52 -9.91
N PHE A 186 -15.13 21.22 -9.98
CA PHE A 186 -14.57 19.90 -9.70
C PHE A 186 -14.93 19.41 -8.29
N MET A 187 -14.78 20.25 -7.26
CA MET A 187 -15.10 19.87 -5.87
C MET A 187 -16.57 19.48 -5.72
N LYS A 188 -17.50 20.14 -6.43
CA LYS A 188 -18.92 19.75 -6.45
C LYS A 188 -19.16 18.41 -7.15
N VAL A 189 -18.48 18.17 -8.26
CA VAL A 189 -18.56 16.90 -8.99
C VAL A 189 -17.97 15.77 -8.16
N LEU A 190 -16.82 16.00 -7.53
CA LEU A 190 -16.16 15.04 -6.64
C LEU A 190 -17.04 14.69 -5.45
N ASP A 191 -17.64 15.70 -4.79
CA ASP A 191 -18.53 15.49 -3.66
C ASP A 191 -19.71 14.57 -4.02
N LYS A 192 -20.35 14.84 -5.17
CA LYS A 192 -21.39 13.95 -5.71
C LYS A 192 -20.88 12.52 -5.92
N LYS A 193 -19.66 12.35 -6.48
CA LYS A 193 -19.07 11.03 -6.72
C LYS A 193 -18.71 10.28 -5.44
N ILE A 194 -18.33 10.98 -4.39
CA ILE A 194 -18.10 10.37 -3.07
C ILE A 194 -19.42 9.83 -2.51
N HIS A 195 -20.56 10.52 -2.71
CA HIS A 195 -21.87 10.00 -2.32
C HIS A 195 -22.28 8.78 -3.15
N GLU A 196 -22.07 8.80 -4.47
CA GLU A 196 -22.30 7.63 -5.33
C GLU A 196 -21.42 6.42 -4.90
N ALA A 197 -20.14 6.67 -4.55
CA ALA A 197 -19.26 5.62 -4.02
C ALA A 197 -19.77 5.05 -2.68
N LYS A 198 -20.30 5.90 -1.80
CA LYS A 198 -20.95 5.47 -0.55
C LYS A 198 -22.15 4.55 -0.84
N ASP A 199 -23.02 4.91 -1.79
CA ASP A 199 -24.17 4.09 -2.16
C ASP A 199 -23.75 2.71 -2.68
N MET A 200 -22.74 2.67 -3.54
CA MET A 200 -22.14 1.40 -4.01
C MET A 200 -21.55 0.55 -2.87
N LEU A 201 -20.92 1.19 -1.89
CA LEU A 201 -20.34 0.49 -0.74
C LEU A 201 -21.43 -0.10 0.16
N LEU A 202 -22.52 0.63 0.39
CA LEU A 202 -23.67 0.14 1.16
C LEU A 202 -24.35 -1.04 0.47
N GLU A 203 -24.61 -0.95 -0.84
CA GLU A 203 -25.18 -2.06 -1.62
C GLU A 203 -24.31 -3.32 -1.54
N ARG A 204 -22.98 -3.17 -1.67
CA ARG A 204 -22.05 -4.29 -1.54
C ARG A 204 -22.05 -4.87 -0.13
N PHE A 205 -22.09 -4.02 0.89
CA PHE A 205 -22.17 -4.46 2.28
C PHE A 205 -23.43 -5.28 2.54
N GLU A 206 -24.60 -4.80 2.12
CA GLU A 206 -25.86 -5.52 2.25
C GLU A 206 -25.80 -6.86 1.50
N LYS A 207 -25.25 -6.87 0.29
CA LYS A 207 -25.07 -8.08 -0.50
C LYS A 207 -24.17 -9.10 0.18
N MET A 208 -23.06 -8.67 0.79
CA MET A 208 -22.16 -9.56 1.55
C MET A 208 -22.86 -10.09 2.81
N CYS A 209 -23.58 -9.25 3.54
CA CYS A 209 -24.32 -9.64 4.73
C CYS A 209 -25.43 -10.68 4.43
N SER A 210 -26.02 -10.63 3.24
CA SER A 210 -27.08 -11.55 2.80
C SER A 210 -26.57 -12.94 2.35
N GLN A 211 -25.23 -13.10 2.21
CA GLN A 211 -24.69 -14.39 1.78
C GLN A 211 -24.79 -15.45 2.88
N SER A 212 -24.97 -16.71 2.45
CA SER A 212 -24.92 -17.84 3.38
C SER A 212 -23.47 -18.06 3.88
N PRO A 213 -23.26 -18.26 5.18
CA PRO A 213 -21.94 -18.65 5.70
C PRO A 213 -21.35 -19.90 5.03
N LYS A 214 -22.18 -20.76 4.47
CA LYS A 214 -21.75 -21.96 3.75
C LYS A 214 -20.94 -21.65 2.49
N ALA A 215 -21.08 -20.45 1.91
CA ALA A 215 -20.29 -20.02 0.74
C ALA A 215 -18.79 -19.93 1.03
N ALA A 216 -18.43 -19.65 2.30
CA ALA A 216 -17.04 -19.57 2.77
C ALA A 216 -16.95 -20.17 4.19
N SER A 217 -17.41 -21.40 4.37
CA SER A 217 -17.59 -22.05 5.65
C SER A 217 -16.33 -22.07 6.52
N PHE A 218 -15.16 -22.25 5.90
CA PHE A 218 -13.90 -22.21 6.64
C PHE A 218 -13.71 -20.87 7.37
N MET A 219 -13.93 -19.75 6.70
CA MET A 219 -13.75 -18.42 7.29
C MET A 219 -14.72 -18.15 8.44
N TRP A 220 -15.97 -18.56 8.30
CA TRP A 220 -17.02 -18.27 9.27
C TRP A 220 -17.00 -19.21 10.48
N LEU A 221 -16.74 -20.50 10.26
CA LEU A 221 -16.87 -21.53 11.30
C LEU A 221 -15.59 -21.80 12.09
N ASN A 222 -14.43 -21.28 11.66
CA ASN A 222 -13.14 -21.52 12.31
C ASN A 222 -12.56 -20.27 13.02
N GLY A 223 -13.39 -19.27 13.33
CA GLY A 223 -12.97 -18.09 14.09
C GLY A 223 -12.07 -17.10 13.32
N THR A 224 -11.93 -17.26 12.00
CA THR A 224 -11.13 -16.36 11.17
C THR A 224 -11.77 -14.97 11.10
N MET A 225 -13.09 -14.90 11.04
CA MET A 225 -13.85 -13.66 11.12
C MET A 225 -14.19 -13.35 12.58
N PHE A 226 -13.46 -12.43 13.17
CA PHE A 226 -13.64 -12.06 14.58
C PHE A 226 -15.04 -11.51 14.84
N GLY A 227 -15.66 -11.96 15.95
CA GLY A 227 -17.00 -11.52 16.33
C GLY A 227 -18.14 -12.21 15.57
N TYR A 228 -17.85 -13.17 14.67
CA TYR A 228 -18.91 -13.92 14.00
C TYR A 228 -19.80 -14.66 15.01
N ASN A 229 -21.10 -14.47 14.85
CA ASN A 229 -22.15 -15.11 15.63
C ASN A 229 -23.14 -15.78 14.65
N GLU A 230 -23.33 -17.08 14.79
CA GLU A 230 -24.17 -17.86 13.89
C GLU A 230 -25.64 -17.41 13.91
N LYS A 231 -26.16 -16.91 15.06
CA LYS A 231 -27.55 -16.44 15.19
C LYS A 231 -27.79 -15.14 14.41
N GLU A 232 -26.81 -14.23 14.40
CA GLU A 232 -26.88 -12.97 13.67
C GLU A 232 -26.39 -13.11 12.22
N GLY A 233 -25.62 -14.16 11.92
CA GLY A 233 -25.04 -14.38 10.60
C GLY A 233 -23.85 -13.46 10.26
N PRO A 234 -23.52 -13.31 8.97
CA PRO A 234 -22.31 -12.58 8.53
C PRO A 234 -22.21 -11.14 9.02
N ILE A 235 -23.32 -10.46 9.22
CA ILE A 235 -23.35 -9.06 9.67
C ILE A 235 -22.66 -8.89 11.03
N SER A 236 -22.68 -9.91 11.89
CA SER A 236 -22.06 -9.87 13.23
C SER A 236 -20.56 -9.59 13.17
N ALA A 237 -19.87 -10.08 12.13
CA ALA A 237 -18.45 -9.81 11.89
C ALA A 237 -18.23 -8.67 10.89
N LEU A 238 -19.02 -8.61 9.79
CA LEU A 238 -18.82 -7.64 8.72
C LEU A 238 -19.03 -6.18 9.16
N ARG A 239 -19.89 -5.92 10.17
CA ARG A 239 -20.07 -4.58 10.75
C ARG A 239 -18.78 -3.96 11.30
N HIS A 240 -17.79 -4.80 11.67
CA HIS A 240 -16.48 -4.36 12.15
C HIS A 240 -15.49 -4.06 11.01
N GLY A 241 -15.79 -4.45 9.79
CA GLY A 241 -15.00 -4.12 8.61
C GLY A 241 -15.12 -2.66 8.19
N THR A 242 -14.24 -2.21 7.30
CA THR A 242 -14.22 -0.84 6.80
C THR A 242 -14.76 -0.78 5.39
N LEU A 243 -15.75 0.09 5.14
CA LEU A 243 -16.21 0.48 3.82
C LEU A 243 -15.27 1.57 3.30
N ALA A 244 -14.45 1.25 2.31
CA ALA A 244 -13.32 2.08 1.93
C ALA A 244 -13.58 2.82 0.61
N ALA A 245 -13.58 4.16 0.67
CA ALA A 245 -13.61 5.02 -0.51
C ALA A 245 -12.18 5.43 -0.86
N GLY A 246 -11.74 5.12 -2.08
CA GLY A 246 -10.40 5.41 -2.56
C GLY A 246 -10.38 6.35 -3.75
N GLN A 247 -9.18 6.77 -4.14
CA GLN A 247 -8.96 7.64 -5.29
C GLN A 247 -7.73 7.22 -6.10
N LEU A 248 -7.68 7.68 -7.35
CA LEU A 248 -6.61 7.47 -8.31
C LEU A 248 -6.33 8.76 -9.07
N GLY A 249 -5.05 9.09 -9.29
CA GLY A 249 -4.63 10.14 -10.19
C GLY A 249 -4.67 11.55 -9.59
N LEU A 250 -4.28 11.73 -8.33
CA LEU A 250 -4.24 13.05 -7.69
C LEU A 250 -3.33 14.01 -8.45
N ALA A 251 -2.12 13.59 -8.80
CA ALA A 251 -1.16 14.45 -9.51
C ALA A 251 -1.70 14.93 -10.85
N GLU A 252 -2.30 14.04 -11.64
CA GLU A 252 -2.90 14.37 -12.93
C GLU A 252 -4.12 15.28 -12.77
N THR A 253 -4.92 15.05 -11.74
CA THR A 253 -6.08 15.90 -11.41
C THR A 253 -5.65 17.34 -11.13
N LEU A 254 -4.63 17.52 -10.30
CA LEU A 254 -4.08 18.83 -9.96
C LEU A 254 -3.51 19.52 -11.21
N ASN A 255 -2.81 18.78 -12.09
CA ASN A 255 -2.34 19.33 -13.36
C ASN A 255 -3.48 19.80 -14.26
N ILE A 256 -4.61 19.07 -14.33
CA ILE A 256 -5.78 19.50 -15.12
C ILE A 256 -6.39 20.78 -14.52
N LEU A 257 -6.49 20.86 -13.18
CA LEU A 257 -7.18 21.94 -12.50
C LEU A 257 -6.36 23.24 -12.46
N ILE A 258 -5.08 23.15 -12.13
CA ILE A 258 -4.24 24.32 -11.86
C ILE A 258 -2.90 24.34 -12.63
N GLY A 259 -2.56 23.29 -13.38
CA GLY A 259 -1.29 23.16 -14.10
C GLY A 259 -0.08 22.84 -13.21
N LYS A 260 -0.30 22.34 -12.01
CA LYS A 260 0.73 21.99 -11.02
C LYS A 260 0.29 20.73 -10.27
N ASP A 261 1.23 19.98 -9.72
CA ASP A 261 0.92 18.83 -8.86
C ASP A 261 1.30 19.08 -7.38
N GLN A 262 1.11 18.09 -6.52
CA GLN A 262 1.34 18.18 -5.07
C GLN A 262 2.81 18.39 -4.65
N THR A 263 3.75 18.43 -5.59
CA THR A 263 5.14 18.79 -5.30
C THR A 263 5.35 20.30 -5.15
N THR A 264 4.33 21.10 -5.47
CA THR A 264 4.31 22.56 -5.29
C THR A 264 3.43 22.95 -4.11
N GLU A 265 3.67 24.11 -3.50
CA GLU A 265 2.84 24.63 -2.41
C GLU A 265 1.36 24.75 -2.79
N GLU A 266 1.08 25.35 -3.95
CA GLU A 266 -0.30 25.51 -4.43
C GLU A 266 -0.97 24.18 -4.73
N GLY A 267 -0.25 23.23 -5.36
CA GLY A 267 -0.73 21.88 -5.61
C GLY A 267 -0.98 21.11 -4.32
N MET A 268 -0.09 21.23 -3.33
CA MET A 268 -0.25 20.61 -2.02
C MET A 268 -1.44 21.19 -1.24
N ALA A 269 -1.67 22.49 -1.31
CA ALA A 269 -2.84 23.13 -0.68
C ALA A 269 -4.14 22.55 -1.24
N LEU A 270 -4.28 22.49 -2.58
CA LEU A 270 -5.45 21.90 -3.23
C LEU A 270 -5.55 20.38 -2.99
N ALA A 271 -4.43 19.65 -2.94
CA ALA A 271 -4.42 18.23 -2.58
C ALA A 271 -5.02 18.00 -1.18
N LYS A 272 -4.64 18.82 -0.20
CA LYS A 272 -5.21 18.76 1.17
C LYS A 272 -6.70 19.07 1.21
N GLU A 273 -7.20 19.98 0.37
CA GLU A 273 -8.63 20.27 0.26
C GLU A 273 -9.40 19.07 -0.32
N ILE A 274 -8.86 18.44 -1.37
CA ILE A 274 -9.44 17.26 -2.01
C ILE A 274 -9.51 16.09 -1.00
N GLU A 275 -8.38 15.76 -0.37
CA GLU A 275 -8.32 14.66 0.61
C GLU A 275 -9.13 14.99 1.88
N GLY A 276 -9.19 16.26 2.27
CA GLY A 276 -10.04 16.76 3.34
C GLY A 276 -11.52 16.51 3.08
N LEU A 277 -11.99 16.66 1.84
CA LEU A 277 -13.36 16.35 1.45
C LEU A 277 -13.68 14.86 1.61
N PHE A 278 -12.78 13.95 1.15
CA PHE A 278 -12.93 12.50 1.38
C PHE A 278 -13.02 12.17 2.87
N LYS A 279 -12.09 12.70 3.67
CA LYS A 279 -12.06 12.47 5.12
C LYS A 279 -13.33 12.96 5.81
N LYS A 280 -13.80 14.16 5.45
CA LYS A 280 -15.03 14.75 5.97
C LYS A 280 -16.23 13.87 5.67
N ARG A 281 -16.42 13.47 4.40
CA ARG A 281 -17.57 12.66 3.99
C ARG A 281 -17.55 11.27 4.60
N CYS A 282 -16.40 10.60 4.66
CA CYS A 282 -16.28 9.32 5.36
C CYS A 282 -16.65 9.44 6.86
N ALA A 283 -16.28 10.54 7.52
CA ALA A 283 -16.66 10.79 8.91
C ALA A 283 -18.16 11.04 9.09
N GLU A 284 -18.81 11.74 8.15
CA GLU A 284 -20.26 11.95 8.13
C GLU A 284 -21.01 10.63 7.90
N PHE A 285 -20.61 9.83 6.90
CA PHE A 285 -21.22 8.52 6.62
C PHE A 285 -21.06 7.54 7.79
N LYS A 286 -19.91 7.57 8.46
CA LYS A 286 -19.68 6.76 9.67
C LYS A 286 -20.73 7.06 10.75
N LYS A 287 -21.11 8.32 10.96
CA LYS A 287 -22.13 8.72 11.93
C LYS A 287 -23.54 8.36 11.44
N GLU A 288 -23.83 8.63 10.17
CA GLU A 288 -25.16 8.44 9.58
C GLU A 288 -25.56 6.96 9.52
N TYR A 289 -24.64 6.10 9.08
CA TYR A 289 -24.94 4.68 8.85
C TYR A 289 -24.48 3.76 9.99
N SER A 290 -23.79 4.29 11.00
CA SER A 290 -23.19 3.48 12.10
C SER A 290 -22.29 2.35 11.59
N LEU A 291 -21.57 2.58 10.50
CA LEU A 291 -20.61 1.66 9.88
C LEU A 291 -19.23 2.33 9.77
N ASN A 292 -18.18 1.54 9.73
CA ASN A 292 -16.82 2.06 9.57
C ASN A 292 -16.59 2.48 8.11
N PHE A 293 -16.68 3.76 7.81
CA PHE A 293 -16.21 4.34 6.54
C PHE A 293 -14.80 4.88 6.69
N GLY A 294 -13.99 4.71 5.64
CA GLY A 294 -12.62 5.19 5.64
C GLY A 294 -12.09 5.58 4.28
N VAL A 295 -11.10 6.48 4.29
CA VAL A 295 -10.36 6.89 3.09
C VAL A 295 -9.26 5.86 2.82
N TYR A 296 -9.21 5.36 1.60
CA TYR A 296 -8.27 4.34 1.16
C TYR A 296 -7.46 4.84 -0.04
N TYR A 297 -6.17 4.93 0.11
CA TYR A 297 -5.28 5.21 -1.00
C TYR A 297 -5.07 3.94 -1.79
N THR A 298 -5.97 3.71 -2.75
CA THR A 298 -6.13 2.44 -3.44
C THR A 298 -4.84 1.96 -4.10
N PRO A 299 -4.43 0.70 -3.92
CA PRO A 299 -3.40 0.07 -4.76
C PRO A 299 -4.03 -0.26 -6.12
N ALA A 300 -4.06 0.73 -7.01
CA ALA A 300 -4.88 0.64 -8.21
C ALA A 300 -4.32 -0.33 -9.27
N GLU A 301 -3.03 -0.68 -9.19
CA GLU A 301 -2.39 -1.69 -10.05
C GLU A 301 -2.76 -1.51 -11.54
N ASN A 302 -3.32 -2.54 -12.17
CA ASN A 302 -3.74 -2.49 -13.57
C ASN A 302 -4.82 -1.42 -13.86
N LEU A 303 -5.55 -0.95 -12.85
CA LEU A 303 -6.50 0.15 -13.02
C LEU A 303 -5.79 1.46 -13.42
N CYS A 304 -4.55 1.67 -12.95
CA CYS A 304 -3.74 2.83 -13.36
C CYS A 304 -3.59 2.89 -14.88
N TYR A 305 -3.30 1.74 -15.51
CA TYR A 305 -3.17 1.62 -16.96
C TYR A 305 -4.53 1.69 -17.68
N THR A 306 -5.50 0.90 -17.24
CA THR A 306 -6.79 0.79 -17.95
C THR A 306 -7.60 2.08 -17.88
N ALA A 307 -7.59 2.77 -16.75
CA ALA A 307 -8.21 4.08 -16.59
C ALA A 307 -7.52 5.14 -17.46
N PHE A 308 -6.19 5.16 -17.44
CA PHE A 308 -5.38 6.06 -18.26
C PHE A 308 -5.65 5.87 -19.75
N LYS A 309 -5.65 4.62 -20.25
CA LYS A 309 -5.91 4.32 -21.65
C LYS A 309 -7.29 4.82 -22.10
N LYS A 310 -8.32 4.60 -21.27
CA LYS A 310 -9.68 5.12 -21.55
C LYS A 310 -9.70 6.64 -21.56
N PHE A 311 -9.01 7.27 -20.63
CA PHE A 311 -8.90 8.72 -20.54
C PHE A 311 -8.19 9.30 -21.79
N LYS A 312 -7.02 8.77 -22.15
CA LYS A 312 -6.25 9.23 -23.32
C LYS A 312 -7.04 9.07 -24.62
N ASN A 313 -7.80 7.98 -24.76
CA ASN A 313 -8.66 7.76 -25.92
C ASN A 313 -9.80 8.78 -26.01
N LYS A 314 -10.33 9.28 -24.88
CA LYS A 314 -11.42 10.27 -24.87
C LYS A 314 -10.91 11.70 -24.99
N TYR A 315 -9.84 12.03 -24.29
CA TYR A 315 -9.40 13.42 -24.11
C TYR A 315 -8.11 13.77 -24.83
N GLY A 316 -7.41 12.79 -25.42
CA GLY A 316 -6.17 13.00 -26.17
C GLY A 316 -4.96 13.31 -25.31
N ASP A 317 -4.05 14.10 -25.90
CA ASP A 317 -2.78 14.45 -25.29
C ASP A 317 -2.89 15.70 -24.42
N ILE A 318 -2.53 15.57 -23.14
CA ILE A 318 -2.54 16.66 -22.16
C ILE A 318 -1.23 16.62 -21.38
N GLU A 319 -0.49 17.73 -21.38
CA GLU A 319 0.78 17.86 -20.66
C GLU A 319 0.58 17.72 -19.13
N GLY A 320 1.52 17.04 -18.46
CA GLY A 320 1.43 16.69 -17.02
C GLY A 320 0.44 15.59 -16.72
N VAL A 321 -0.38 15.16 -17.69
CA VAL A 321 -1.44 14.16 -17.51
C VAL A 321 -1.17 12.91 -18.35
N THR A 322 -1.06 13.05 -19.68
CA THR A 322 -0.83 11.94 -20.60
C THR A 322 0.59 11.90 -21.16
N TYR A 323 1.31 12.96 -21.05
CA TYR A 323 2.75 13.06 -21.34
C TYR A 323 3.40 14.10 -20.43
N TYR A 324 4.72 14.11 -20.40
CA TYR A 324 5.53 15.12 -19.70
C TYR A 324 6.74 15.51 -20.55
N ILE A 325 7.31 16.66 -20.26
CA ILE A 325 8.53 17.14 -20.90
C ILE A 325 9.71 16.89 -19.95
N LYS A 326 10.74 16.24 -20.46
CA LYS A 326 12.02 16.03 -19.76
C LYS A 326 13.13 16.68 -20.56
N LYS A 327 14.15 17.25 -19.90
CA LYS A 327 15.37 17.71 -20.55
C LYS A 327 16.34 16.55 -20.71
N ASP A 328 16.95 16.44 -21.89
CA ASP A 328 18.03 15.50 -22.14
C ASP A 328 19.37 15.99 -21.55
N GLU A 329 20.41 15.21 -21.71
CA GLU A 329 21.78 15.55 -21.25
C GLU A 329 22.33 16.83 -21.89
N ASN A 330 21.79 17.25 -23.04
CA ASN A 330 22.16 18.44 -23.78
C ASN A 330 21.23 19.64 -23.44
N GLY A 331 20.25 19.46 -22.56
CA GLY A 331 19.29 20.49 -22.18
C GLY A 331 18.10 20.66 -23.14
N ASN A 332 17.97 19.81 -24.17
CA ASN A 332 16.84 19.85 -25.09
C ASN A 332 15.58 19.24 -24.45
N GLU A 333 14.44 19.85 -24.76
CA GLU A 333 13.15 19.34 -24.30
C GLU A 333 12.72 18.13 -25.14
N ILE A 334 12.50 16.99 -24.42
CA ILE A 334 12.03 15.75 -25.01
C ILE A 334 10.68 15.40 -24.39
N ARG A 335 9.67 15.19 -25.24
CA ARG A 335 8.38 14.66 -24.84
C ARG A 335 8.51 13.17 -24.46
N LYS A 336 7.94 12.80 -23.31
CA LYS A 336 7.79 11.44 -22.86
C LYS A 336 6.32 11.13 -22.63
N ASP A 337 5.80 10.16 -23.36
CA ASP A 337 4.43 9.70 -23.16
C ASP A 337 4.32 8.85 -21.88
N LYS A 338 3.19 9.02 -21.17
CA LYS A 338 2.82 8.19 -20.02
C LYS A 338 1.95 7.04 -20.48
N GLU A 339 1.94 5.99 -19.70
CA GLU A 339 1.13 4.79 -19.95
C GLU A 339 0.09 4.52 -18.85
N TYR A 340 0.19 5.29 -17.73
CA TYR A 340 -0.65 5.07 -16.54
C TYR A 340 -0.85 6.36 -15.77
N PHE A 341 -1.92 6.41 -14.97
CA PHE A 341 -2.09 7.42 -13.94
C PHE A 341 -1.23 7.12 -12.72
N THR A 342 -0.77 8.16 -12.07
CA THR A 342 -0.07 8.04 -10.79
C THR A 342 -1.02 7.48 -9.73
N ASN A 343 -0.53 6.49 -8.99
CA ASN A 343 -1.32 5.79 -8.00
C ASN A 343 -1.59 6.67 -6.77
N SER A 344 -2.86 6.84 -6.42
CA SER A 344 -3.30 7.59 -5.22
C SER A 344 -2.64 8.96 -5.07
N ILE A 345 -1.97 9.20 -3.92
CA ILE A 345 -1.30 10.46 -3.55
C ILE A 345 0.18 10.52 -3.95
N HIS A 346 0.70 9.45 -4.57
CA HIS A 346 2.13 9.38 -4.82
C HIS A 346 2.64 10.50 -5.71
N VAL A 347 3.88 10.92 -5.45
CA VAL A 347 4.61 11.75 -6.38
C VAL A 347 4.82 10.96 -7.67
N PRO A 348 4.58 11.57 -8.86
CA PRO A 348 4.81 10.90 -10.13
C PRO A 348 6.25 10.37 -10.25
N VAL A 349 6.40 9.10 -10.63
CA VAL A 349 7.70 8.40 -10.66
C VAL A 349 8.72 9.01 -11.62
N TYR A 350 8.28 9.80 -12.61
CA TYR A 350 9.17 10.50 -13.52
C TYR A 350 9.82 11.76 -12.92
N LYS A 351 9.37 12.21 -11.75
CA LYS A 351 9.97 13.32 -11.03
C LYS A 351 11.15 12.82 -10.20
N GLU A 352 12.32 13.18 -10.66
CA GLU A 352 13.57 12.88 -9.94
C GLU A 352 13.67 13.75 -8.68
N MET A 353 13.76 13.12 -7.53
CA MET A 353 13.92 13.78 -6.23
C MET A 353 14.59 12.86 -5.21
N SER A 354 15.09 13.44 -4.13
CA SER A 354 15.65 12.64 -3.05
C SER A 354 14.54 11.84 -2.33
N PRO A 355 14.87 10.67 -1.74
CA PRO A 355 13.93 9.92 -0.91
C PRO A 355 13.35 10.77 0.23
N PHE A 356 14.13 11.67 0.80
CA PHE A 356 13.70 12.57 1.89
C PHE A 356 12.66 13.58 1.42
N ASP A 357 12.87 14.21 0.26
CA ASP A 357 11.90 15.15 -0.30
C ASP A 357 10.57 14.45 -0.62
N LYS A 358 10.63 13.22 -1.17
CA LYS A 358 9.44 12.43 -1.43
C LYS A 358 8.67 12.10 -0.15
N ILE A 359 9.38 11.71 0.91
CA ILE A 359 8.79 11.44 2.23
C ILE A 359 8.14 12.73 2.77
N ASP A 360 8.79 13.87 2.67
CA ASP A 360 8.27 15.16 3.13
C ASP A 360 7.01 15.61 2.39
N ILE A 361 6.92 15.31 1.11
CA ILE A 361 5.74 15.61 0.30
C ILE A 361 4.59 14.66 0.68
N GLU A 362 4.81 13.34 0.61
CA GLU A 362 3.75 12.36 0.81
C GLU A 362 3.25 12.31 2.26
N SER A 363 4.11 12.56 3.25
CA SER A 363 3.74 12.59 4.67
C SER A 363 2.65 13.61 4.99
N GLN A 364 2.57 14.70 4.23
CA GLN A 364 1.55 15.73 4.42
C GLN A 364 0.13 15.26 4.09
N LEU A 365 -0.01 14.14 3.37
CA LEU A 365 -1.30 13.60 2.92
C LEU A 365 -1.68 12.28 3.63
N THR A 366 -0.75 11.63 4.32
CA THR A 366 -1.00 10.31 4.94
C THR A 366 -2.06 10.34 6.03
N SER A 367 -2.18 11.44 6.80
CA SER A 367 -3.14 11.60 7.89
C SER A 367 -4.60 11.74 7.45
N PHE A 368 -4.86 11.91 6.16
CA PHE A 368 -6.23 11.90 5.61
C PHE A 368 -6.77 10.48 5.43
N SER A 369 -5.88 9.48 5.27
CA SER A 369 -6.27 8.08 5.14
C SER A 369 -6.37 7.39 6.50
N ASN A 370 -7.36 6.51 6.64
CA ASN A 370 -7.55 5.65 7.82
C ASN A 370 -7.94 4.21 7.45
N ALA A 371 -7.86 3.86 6.17
CA ALA A 371 -8.14 2.53 5.66
C ALA A 371 -7.00 1.92 4.84
N GLY A 372 -5.96 2.68 4.53
CA GLY A 372 -4.74 2.18 3.89
C GLY A 372 -3.98 3.24 3.12
N CYS A 373 -2.67 3.30 3.39
CA CYS A 373 -1.70 4.17 2.73
C CYS A 373 -0.33 3.52 2.80
N ILE A 374 0.50 3.74 1.80
CA ILE A 374 1.91 3.35 1.79
C ILE A 374 2.73 4.43 1.08
N THR A 375 3.95 4.64 1.49
CA THR A 375 4.95 5.44 0.78
C THR A 375 6.09 4.54 0.32
N TYR A 376 6.49 4.69 -0.92
CA TYR A 376 7.62 3.96 -1.51
C TYR A 376 8.78 4.90 -1.79
N VAL A 377 9.99 4.43 -1.55
CA VAL A 377 11.20 5.07 -2.07
C VAL A 377 11.97 4.10 -2.95
N GLU A 378 12.55 4.60 -4.03
CA GLU A 378 13.38 3.85 -4.94
C GLU A 378 14.84 4.23 -4.69
N LEU A 379 15.67 3.23 -4.41
CA LEU A 379 17.08 3.41 -4.13
C LEU A 379 17.91 2.65 -5.17
N PRO A 380 19.11 3.12 -5.51
CA PRO A 380 19.99 2.41 -6.41
C PRO A 380 20.48 1.09 -5.79
N SER A 381 20.84 0.11 -6.62
CA SER A 381 21.31 -1.21 -6.21
C SER A 381 22.51 -1.18 -5.23
N GLY A 382 23.39 -0.19 -5.37
CA GLY A 382 24.53 0.02 -4.46
C GLY A 382 24.12 0.25 -2.99
N THR A 383 22.87 0.57 -2.72
CA THR A 383 22.35 0.80 -1.37
C THR A 383 22.27 -0.47 -0.55
N LYS A 384 22.27 -1.66 -1.18
CA LYS A 384 22.25 -2.96 -0.47
C LYS A 384 23.38 -3.15 0.55
N ASN A 385 24.49 -2.45 0.37
CA ASN A 385 25.64 -2.51 1.28
C ASN A 385 25.64 -1.38 2.33
N ASN A 386 24.63 -0.48 2.33
CA ASN A 386 24.56 0.67 3.21
C ASN A 386 23.39 0.56 4.20
N ILE A 387 23.53 -0.34 5.17
CA ILE A 387 22.50 -0.58 6.20
C ILE A 387 22.23 0.66 7.05
N GLU A 388 23.25 1.49 7.31
CA GLU A 388 23.11 2.74 8.07
C GLU A 388 22.30 3.78 7.29
N GLY A 389 22.49 3.86 5.98
CA GLY A 389 21.69 4.69 5.10
C GLY A 389 20.22 4.25 5.08
N LEU A 390 19.97 2.92 5.01
CA LEU A 390 18.62 2.36 5.09
C LEU A 390 17.96 2.65 6.44
N GLU A 391 18.69 2.51 7.55
CA GLU A 391 18.23 2.86 8.88
C GLU A 391 17.80 4.33 8.96
N THR A 392 18.63 5.21 8.43
CA THR A 392 18.37 6.65 8.40
C THR A 392 17.08 6.97 7.67
N ILE A 393 16.87 6.38 6.48
CA ILE A 393 15.67 6.61 5.66
C ILE A 393 14.42 6.05 6.34
N VAL A 394 14.48 4.83 6.88
CA VAL A 394 13.33 4.23 7.58
C VAL A 394 12.96 5.05 8.81
N ASN A 395 13.93 5.41 9.65
CA ASN A 395 13.67 6.23 10.83
C ASN A 395 13.12 7.61 10.46
N TYR A 396 13.64 8.22 9.40
CA TYR A 396 13.10 9.47 8.89
C TYR A 396 11.63 9.36 8.47
N ALA A 397 11.29 8.33 7.72
CA ALA A 397 9.89 8.08 7.33
C ALA A 397 8.97 7.89 8.54
N MET A 398 9.42 7.14 9.56
CA MET A 398 8.65 6.95 10.79
C MET A 398 8.49 8.26 11.57
N ASP A 399 9.53 9.11 11.63
CA ASP A 399 9.50 10.40 12.33
C ASP A 399 8.66 11.45 11.56
N LYS A 400 8.51 11.31 10.25
CA LYS A 400 7.59 12.10 9.42
C LYS A 400 6.16 11.56 9.42
N ASP A 401 5.85 10.66 10.33
CA ASP A 401 4.50 10.11 10.50
C ASP A 401 3.96 9.33 9.27
N ILE A 402 4.86 8.70 8.52
CA ILE A 402 4.47 7.76 7.48
C ILE A 402 3.92 6.49 8.15
N PRO A 403 2.69 6.03 7.83
CA PRO A 403 2.08 4.87 8.47
C PRO A 403 2.68 3.54 8.00
N TYR A 404 3.01 3.44 6.71
CA TYR A 404 3.55 2.24 6.08
C TYR A 404 4.54 2.63 5.00
N PHE A 405 5.72 2.06 5.06
CA PHE A 405 6.87 2.45 4.25
C PHE A 405 7.52 1.25 3.60
N ALA A 406 7.88 1.38 2.34
CA ALA A 406 8.58 0.34 1.61
C ALA A 406 9.76 0.91 0.82
N ILE A 407 10.85 0.18 0.84
CA ILE A 407 12.06 0.47 0.08
C ILE A 407 12.09 -0.46 -1.13
N ASN A 408 12.32 0.11 -2.30
CA ASN A 408 12.53 -0.61 -3.54
C ASN A 408 14.01 -0.51 -3.93
N VAL A 409 14.72 -1.61 -3.76
CA VAL A 409 16.08 -1.78 -4.28
C VAL A 409 15.96 -2.73 -5.46
N PRO A 410 16.46 -2.39 -6.65
CA PRO A 410 16.49 -3.32 -7.78
C PRO A 410 17.28 -4.57 -7.43
N ILE A 411 16.66 -5.75 -7.56
CA ILE A 411 17.27 -7.06 -7.36
C ILE A 411 16.85 -7.95 -8.51
N ASP A 412 17.80 -8.33 -9.37
CA ASP A 412 17.54 -9.30 -10.41
C ASP A 412 18.12 -10.65 -9.99
N GLU A 413 17.50 -11.73 -10.39
CA GLU A 413 17.84 -13.08 -9.98
C GLU A 413 18.03 -13.98 -11.20
N CYS A 414 19.17 -14.65 -11.30
CA CYS A 414 19.38 -15.71 -12.26
C CYS A 414 18.81 -17.02 -11.72
N HIS A 415 17.84 -17.61 -12.40
CA HIS A 415 17.19 -18.85 -11.99
C HIS A 415 18.07 -20.09 -12.19
N ASP A 416 19.15 -20.00 -12.98
CA ASP A 416 20.01 -21.13 -13.28
C ASP A 416 21.20 -21.26 -12.32
N CYS A 417 21.74 -20.14 -11.81
CA CYS A 417 22.88 -20.18 -10.89
C CYS A 417 22.64 -19.50 -9.55
N GLY A 418 21.51 -18.78 -9.37
CA GLY A 418 21.18 -18.07 -8.15
C GLY A 418 21.91 -16.74 -7.96
N TYR A 419 22.65 -16.24 -8.97
CA TYR A 419 23.28 -14.93 -8.88
C TYR A 419 22.21 -13.82 -8.74
N THR A 420 22.46 -12.91 -7.80
CA THR A 420 21.52 -11.83 -7.45
C THR A 420 22.23 -10.49 -7.43
N ASP A 421 21.91 -9.63 -8.39
CA ASP A 421 22.32 -8.22 -8.44
C ASP A 421 21.46 -7.48 -9.50
N GLU A 422 21.69 -6.18 -9.69
CA GLU A 422 21.17 -5.47 -10.87
C GLU A 422 21.88 -6.00 -12.11
N MET A 423 21.13 -6.58 -13.05
CA MET A 423 21.66 -7.13 -14.29
C MET A 423 20.69 -6.88 -15.45
N GLY A 424 21.19 -6.98 -16.67
CA GLY A 424 20.35 -6.96 -17.88
C GLY A 424 19.72 -8.33 -18.16
N ASP A 425 19.38 -8.58 -19.42
CA ASP A 425 18.75 -9.83 -19.87
C ASP A 425 19.70 -11.05 -19.86
N THR A 426 20.94 -10.88 -19.40
CA THR A 426 21.95 -11.95 -19.36
C THR A 426 22.68 -11.92 -18.03
N CYS A 427 22.74 -13.08 -17.38
CA CYS A 427 23.48 -13.25 -16.14
C CYS A 427 24.99 -13.07 -16.37
N PRO A 428 25.67 -12.16 -15.63
CA PRO A 428 27.11 -11.96 -15.80
C PRO A 428 27.97 -13.12 -15.27
N GLU A 429 27.42 -13.97 -14.37
CA GLU A 429 28.11 -15.07 -13.74
C GLU A 429 28.12 -16.34 -14.62
N CYS A 430 26.94 -16.73 -15.14
CA CYS A 430 26.80 -17.97 -15.89
C CYS A 430 26.39 -17.81 -17.37
N GLY A 431 26.14 -16.59 -17.83
CA GLY A 431 25.74 -16.30 -19.22
C GLY A 431 24.29 -16.69 -19.56
N SER A 432 23.49 -17.12 -18.59
CA SER A 432 22.10 -17.51 -18.80
C SER A 432 21.20 -16.30 -19.11
N HIS A 433 20.18 -16.52 -19.95
CA HIS A 433 19.08 -15.58 -20.18
C HIS A 433 17.86 -15.84 -19.30
N ASN A 434 17.91 -16.83 -18.40
CA ASN A 434 16.85 -17.14 -17.46
C ASN A 434 16.94 -16.19 -16.24
N VAL A 435 16.83 -14.89 -16.51
CA VAL A 435 16.93 -13.82 -15.53
C VAL A 435 15.53 -13.31 -15.19
N GLN A 436 15.21 -13.23 -13.91
CA GLN A 436 14.02 -12.59 -13.40
C GLN A 436 14.39 -11.20 -12.88
N HIS A 437 13.76 -10.17 -13.45
CA HIS A 437 13.90 -8.80 -12.96
C HIS A 437 12.91 -8.57 -11.82
N LEU A 438 13.43 -8.52 -10.60
CA LEU A 438 12.63 -8.23 -9.42
C LEU A 438 12.57 -6.70 -9.24
N ARG A 439 11.43 -6.14 -9.60
CA ARG A 439 11.12 -4.73 -9.42
C ARG A 439 9.77 -4.60 -8.72
N ARG A 440 9.72 -3.85 -7.66
CA ARG A 440 8.43 -3.49 -7.08
C ARG A 440 7.77 -2.45 -7.98
N VAL A 441 6.53 -2.69 -8.39
CA VAL A 441 5.75 -1.69 -9.11
C VAL A 441 5.31 -0.63 -8.11
N THR A 442 5.99 0.52 -8.14
CA THR A 442 5.75 1.64 -7.22
C THR A 442 5.16 2.82 -7.98
N GLY A 443 4.08 3.40 -7.48
CA GLY A 443 3.46 4.58 -8.07
C GLY A 443 2.81 4.40 -9.45
N ARG A 444 2.74 3.18 -9.96
CA ARG A 444 2.09 2.81 -11.22
C ARG A 444 0.69 2.34 -10.99
#